data_ef287d780a42dd53935a6b2284139849
#
_entry.id   ef287d780a42dd53935a6b2284139849
#
_cell.length_a   1.000
_cell.length_b   1.000
_cell.length_c   1.000
_cell.angle_alpha   90.00
_cell.angle_beta   90.00
_cell.angle_gamma   90.00
#
_symmetry.space_group_name_H-M   'P 1'
#
loop_
_entity.id
_entity.type
_entity.pdbx_description
1 polymer ?
#
loop_
_entity_poly.entity_id
_entity_poly.type
_entity_poly.pdbx_seq_one_letter_code
_entity_poly.pdbx_strand_id
1 'polypeptide(L)'
;MRKMIAIIHYEYKMQFKKLATWGVFLVVTVFTLLDNYPSASNLARLEFLNEPAYFVYRTMSLNGFVLMFGLMFLLSERFPLDNKTGMKLLLMSHALQKKQYILGKLLGGFLYTFSILCIFLAFNTAVYFVVAPFPIPLLECTVPLVKAIIVSAFPVSLFVSLCSVALPGMIDIRLFYLFAAILFGINAAYVGSANAAPFYMITSGDLTRFIWVNPKWSFNDTESILANGAFLMGSGLVFGGLLFLRHRFWRSE
;
A
#
# COMPACT_ATOMS: atom_id res chain seq x y z
N MET A 1 10.93 17.81 -18.48
CA MET A 1 10.05 16.65 -18.50
C MET A 1 10.81 15.32 -18.66
N ARG A 2 11.64 15.12 -19.68
CA ARG A 2 12.41 13.86 -19.90
C ARG A 2 13.24 13.39 -18.68
N LYS A 3 13.95 14.31 -18.01
CA LYS A 3 14.76 13.96 -16.80
C LYS A 3 13.91 13.44 -15.65
N MET A 4 12.74 13.99 -15.39
CA MET A 4 11.81 13.54 -14.36
C MET A 4 11.29 12.13 -14.65
N ILE A 5 10.89 11.85 -15.89
CA ILE A 5 10.44 10.52 -16.31
C ILE A 5 11.55 9.48 -16.13
N ALA A 6 12.79 9.84 -16.46
CA ALA A 6 13.94 8.95 -16.27
C ALA A 6 14.14 8.61 -14.78
N ILE A 7 13.96 9.57 -13.86
CA ILE A 7 14.05 9.33 -12.41
C ILE A 7 12.92 8.40 -11.95
N ILE A 8 11.68 8.68 -12.36
CA ILE A 8 10.52 7.83 -12.04
C ILE A 8 10.79 6.37 -12.46
N HIS A 9 11.22 6.19 -13.72
CA HIS A 9 11.51 4.86 -14.24
C HIS A 9 12.65 4.16 -13.48
N TYR A 10 13.72 4.89 -13.18
CA TYR A 10 14.85 4.36 -12.42
C TYR A 10 14.43 3.94 -11.00
N GLU A 11 13.71 4.80 -10.27
CA GLU A 11 13.22 4.51 -8.92
C GLU A 11 12.28 3.29 -8.91
N TYR A 12 11.32 3.26 -9.82
CA TYR A 12 10.42 2.13 -10.00
C TYR A 12 11.20 0.82 -10.22
N LYS A 13 12.05 0.79 -11.26
CA LYS A 13 12.81 -0.39 -11.66
C LYS A 13 13.73 -0.90 -10.56
N MET A 14 14.37 0.02 -9.84
CA MET A 14 15.29 -0.32 -8.77
C MET A 14 14.56 -0.97 -7.58
N GLN A 15 13.40 -0.45 -7.18
CA GLN A 15 12.60 -1.04 -6.12
C GLN A 15 12.00 -2.38 -6.53
N PHE A 16 11.47 -2.45 -7.73
CA PHE A 16 10.84 -3.65 -8.27
C PHE A 16 11.83 -4.84 -8.39
N LYS A 17 13.11 -4.55 -8.63
CA LYS A 17 14.17 -5.57 -8.72
C LYS A 17 14.74 -6.01 -7.36
N LYS A 18 14.41 -5.34 -6.25
CA LYS A 18 14.90 -5.74 -4.94
C LYS A 18 14.37 -7.11 -4.55
N LEU A 19 15.26 -8.03 -4.19
CA LEU A 19 14.88 -9.36 -3.70
C LEU A 19 13.98 -9.29 -2.45
N ALA A 20 14.25 -8.33 -1.56
CA ALA A 20 13.44 -8.12 -0.36
C ALA A 20 11.97 -7.81 -0.68
N THR A 21 11.66 -7.11 -1.79
CA THR A 21 10.29 -6.87 -2.26
C THR A 21 9.57 -8.18 -2.52
N TRP A 22 10.20 -9.06 -3.27
CA TRP A 22 9.63 -10.36 -3.61
C TRP A 22 9.60 -11.32 -2.42
N GLY A 23 10.53 -11.19 -1.47
CA GLY A 23 10.49 -11.89 -0.21
C GLY A 23 9.25 -11.53 0.62
N VAL A 24 8.99 -10.24 0.80
CA VAL A 24 7.77 -9.76 1.49
C VAL A 24 6.52 -10.20 0.74
N PHE A 25 6.49 -10.04 -0.58
CA PHE A 25 5.39 -10.48 -1.43
C PHE A 25 5.08 -11.98 -1.24
N LEU A 26 6.11 -12.82 -1.30
CA LEU A 26 5.98 -14.26 -1.16
C LEU A 26 5.45 -14.65 0.23
N VAL A 27 6.03 -14.09 1.29
CA VAL A 27 5.58 -14.36 2.66
C VAL A 27 4.11 -14.00 2.83
N VAL A 28 3.70 -12.81 2.41
CA VAL A 28 2.30 -12.40 2.53
C VAL A 28 1.37 -13.23 1.67
N THR A 29 1.80 -13.63 0.47
CA THR A 29 1.03 -14.54 -0.39
C THR A 29 0.83 -15.90 0.28
N VAL A 30 1.87 -16.47 0.90
CA VAL A 30 1.75 -17.73 1.66
C VAL A 30 0.75 -17.58 2.80
N PHE A 31 0.80 -16.49 3.56
CA PHE A 31 -0.21 -16.22 4.60
C PHE A 31 -1.62 -16.11 4.02
N THR A 32 -1.77 -15.48 2.86
CA THR A 32 -3.07 -15.41 2.17
C THR A 32 -3.59 -16.81 1.81
N LEU A 33 -2.71 -17.66 1.29
CA LEU A 33 -3.05 -19.03 0.93
C LEU A 33 -3.46 -19.87 2.16
N LEU A 34 -2.83 -19.66 3.28
CA LEU A 34 -3.15 -20.40 4.51
C LEU A 34 -4.46 -19.94 5.17
N ASP A 35 -4.72 -18.63 5.18
CA ASP A 35 -5.81 -18.05 5.96
C ASP A 35 -7.10 -17.78 5.15
N ASN A 36 -7.00 -17.44 3.89
CA ASN A 36 -8.12 -17.00 3.07
C ASN A 36 -8.49 -17.95 1.93
N TYR A 37 -7.76 -19.04 1.75
CA TYR A 37 -8.04 -19.95 0.64
C TYR A 37 -9.30 -20.79 0.90
N PRO A 38 -10.11 -21.14 -0.11
CA PRO A 38 -11.32 -21.94 0.06
C PRO A 38 -11.03 -23.42 0.26
N SER A 39 -10.25 -23.74 1.29
CA SER A 39 -10.08 -25.11 1.81
C SER A 39 -11.31 -25.51 2.63
N ALA A 40 -11.54 -26.81 2.80
CA ALA A 40 -12.63 -27.30 3.62
C ALA A 40 -12.62 -26.71 5.05
N SER A 41 -11.44 -26.57 5.65
CA SER A 41 -11.26 -25.95 6.97
C SER A 41 -11.62 -24.45 6.96
N ASN A 42 -11.18 -23.71 5.95
CA ASN A 42 -11.46 -22.27 5.89
C ASN A 42 -12.92 -21.99 5.53
N LEU A 43 -13.53 -22.79 4.68
CA LEU A 43 -14.97 -22.70 4.35
C LEU A 43 -15.85 -22.99 5.58
N ALA A 44 -15.44 -23.93 6.45
CA ALA A 44 -16.13 -24.18 7.70
C ALA A 44 -16.00 -23.03 8.72
N ARG A 45 -14.89 -22.29 8.68
CA ARG A 45 -14.60 -21.15 9.58
C ARG A 45 -15.19 -19.84 9.08
N LEU A 46 -15.23 -19.62 7.76
CA LEU A 46 -15.55 -18.35 7.13
C LEU A 46 -16.75 -18.54 6.19
N GLU A 47 -17.93 -18.20 6.69
CA GLU A 47 -19.22 -18.42 6.03
C GLU A 47 -19.30 -17.84 4.59
N PHE A 48 -18.66 -16.68 4.36
CA PHE A 48 -18.75 -15.97 3.09
C PHE A 48 -17.56 -16.19 2.15
N LEU A 49 -16.67 -17.14 2.46
CA LEU A 49 -15.47 -17.38 1.64
C LEU A 49 -15.80 -17.96 0.24
N ASN A 50 -17.00 -18.43 0.04
CA ASN A 50 -17.53 -18.83 -1.27
C ASN A 50 -17.91 -17.62 -2.15
N GLU A 51 -18.00 -16.41 -1.59
CA GLU A 51 -18.25 -15.18 -2.34
C GLU A 51 -16.94 -14.54 -2.79
N PRO A 52 -16.67 -14.39 -4.11
CA PRO A 52 -15.44 -13.77 -4.61
C PRO A 52 -15.21 -12.36 -4.09
N ALA A 53 -16.29 -11.59 -3.91
CA ALA A 53 -16.24 -10.25 -3.35
C ALA A 53 -15.69 -10.25 -1.91
N TYR A 54 -16.12 -11.19 -1.09
CA TYR A 54 -15.62 -11.33 0.27
C TYR A 54 -14.14 -11.76 0.30
N PHE A 55 -13.74 -12.69 -0.59
CA PHE A 55 -12.35 -13.09 -0.72
C PHE A 55 -11.44 -11.90 -1.05
N VAL A 56 -11.79 -11.10 -2.07
CA VAL A 56 -11.01 -9.91 -2.46
C VAL A 56 -10.99 -8.87 -1.33
N TYR A 57 -12.13 -8.62 -0.68
CA TYR A 57 -12.21 -7.75 0.48
C TYR A 57 -11.25 -8.19 1.59
N ARG A 58 -11.32 -9.46 1.98
CA ARG A 58 -10.50 -10.02 3.06
C ARG A 58 -9.01 -10.01 2.70
N THR A 59 -8.68 -10.36 1.46
CA THR A 59 -7.30 -10.32 0.97
C THR A 59 -6.74 -8.90 1.00
N MET A 60 -7.52 -7.89 0.66
CA MET A 60 -7.09 -6.50 0.73
C MET A 60 -6.97 -6.01 2.18
N SER A 61 -7.97 -6.27 3.02
CA SER A 61 -8.04 -5.71 4.38
C SER A 61 -7.08 -6.37 5.37
N LEU A 62 -6.78 -7.67 5.24
CA LEU A 62 -5.87 -8.37 6.13
C LEU A 62 -4.46 -8.50 5.54
N ASN A 63 -4.36 -9.13 4.39
CA ASN A 63 -3.05 -9.46 3.82
C ASN A 63 -2.43 -8.28 3.06
N GLY A 64 -3.25 -7.50 2.37
CA GLY A 64 -2.82 -6.24 1.77
C GLY A 64 -2.26 -5.25 2.78
N PHE A 65 -2.83 -5.22 3.98
CA PHE A 65 -2.34 -4.46 5.13
C PHE A 65 -0.91 -4.86 5.51
N VAL A 66 -0.63 -6.14 5.70
CA VAL A 66 0.72 -6.64 6.04
C VAL A 66 1.71 -6.32 4.90
N LEU A 67 1.28 -6.52 3.64
CA LEU A 67 2.10 -6.19 2.48
C LEU A 67 2.47 -4.70 2.46
N MET A 68 1.51 -3.82 2.70
CA MET A 68 1.75 -2.37 2.69
C MET A 68 2.75 -1.94 3.75
N PHE A 69 2.69 -2.49 4.96
CA PHE A 69 3.70 -2.22 5.99
C PHE A 69 5.08 -2.71 5.58
N GLY A 70 5.19 -3.90 5.01
CA GLY A 70 6.46 -4.39 4.46
C GLY A 70 7.03 -3.41 3.41
N LEU A 71 6.19 -2.92 2.51
CA LEU A 71 6.59 -1.92 1.50
C LEU A 71 6.94 -0.56 2.12
N MET A 72 6.28 -0.13 3.21
CA MET A 72 6.65 1.07 3.95
C MET A 72 8.10 1.03 4.42
N PHE A 73 8.52 -0.08 5.05
CA PHE A 73 9.90 -0.24 5.50
C PHE A 73 10.88 -0.26 4.33
N LEU A 74 10.57 -0.95 3.24
CA LEU A 74 11.45 -1.02 2.07
C LEU A 74 11.64 0.32 1.36
N LEU A 75 10.61 1.19 1.38
CA LEU A 75 10.67 2.53 0.78
C LEU A 75 11.35 3.56 1.67
N SER A 76 11.35 3.38 2.99
CA SER A 76 11.86 4.38 3.95
C SER A 76 13.35 4.72 3.78
N GLU A 77 14.13 3.79 3.26
CA GLU A 77 15.58 3.97 3.07
C GLU A 77 15.96 4.84 1.86
N ARG A 78 14.98 5.30 1.05
CA ARG A 78 15.29 5.92 -0.25
C ARG A 78 16.11 7.20 -0.16
N PHE A 79 15.71 8.14 0.69
CA PHE A 79 16.49 9.37 0.89
C PHE A 79 17.74 9.17 1.73
N PRO A 80 17.70 8.42 2.84
CA PRO A 80 18.91 8.09 3.59
C PRO A 80 20.00 7.41 2.76
N LEU A 81 19.61 6.51 1.86
CA LEU A 81 20.54 5.79 0.98
C LEU A 81 21.27 6.74 0.02
N ASP A 82 20.55 7.68 -0.59
CA ASP A 82 21.16 8.65 -1.52
C ASP A 82 22.19 9.55 -0.82
N ASN A 83 21.95 9.89 0.45
CA ASN A 83 22.94 10.63 1.25
C ASN A 83 24.17 9.78 1.55
N LYS A 84 23.98 8.51 1.94
CA LYS A 84 25.09 7.59 2.27
C LYS A 84 25.95 7.24 1.06
N THR A 85 25.35 7.10 -0.12
CA THR A 85 26.05 6.71 -1.36
C THR A 85 26.64 7.89 -2.13
N GLY A 86 26.45 9.12 -1.68
CA GLY A 86 26.88 10.32 -2.40
C GLY A 86 26.08 10.59 -3.69
N MET A 87 25.04 9.79 -3.98
CA MET A 87 24.20 9.93 -5.17
C MET A 87 23.52 11.30 -5.22
N LYS A 88 23.20 11.87 -4.06
CA LYS A 88 22.68 13.23 -3.94
C LYS A 88 23.61 14.26 -4.57
N LEU A 89 24.91 14.23 -4.25
CA LEU A 89 25.90 15.16 -4.79
C LEU A 89 26.03 14.99 -6.32
N LEU A 90 26.04 13.76 -6.78
CA LEU A 90 26.14 13.43 -8.19
C LEU A 90 24.90 13.91 -8.98
N LEU A 91 23.72 13.80 -8.43
CA LEU A 91 22.48 14.31 -9.04
C LEU A 91 22.44 15.85 -9.02
N MET A 92 22.96 16.49 -7.99
CA MET A 92 23.05 17.96 -7.90
C MET A 92 24.02 18.55 -8.90
N SER A 93 25.11 17.83 -9.26
CA SER A 93 26.06 18.28 -10.29
C SER A 93 25.47 18.29 -11.71
N HIS A 94 24.39 17.56 -11.96
CA HIS A 94 23.76 17.37 -13.28
C HIS A 94 22.60 18.32 -13.56
N ALA A 95 22.63 19.56 -13.11
CA ALA A 95 21.58 20.58 -13.39
C ALA A 95 20.13 20.04 -13.25
N LEU A 96 19.91 19.20 -12.24
CA LEU A 96 18.61 18.65 -11.92
C LEU A 96 17.90 19.58 -10.94
N GLN A 97 16.67 19.98 -11.27
CA GLN A 97 15.90 20.81 -10.36
C GLN A 97 15.42 19.95 -9.15
N LYS A 98 15.49 20.54 -7.94
CA LYS A 98 14.98 19.97 -6.70
C LYS A 98 13.60 19.35 -6.87
N LYS A 99 12.67 20.08 -7.50
CA LYS A 99 11.30 19.64 -7.74
C LYS A 99 11.23 18.34 -8.56
N GLN A 100 12.03 18.26 -9.62
CA GLN A 100 12.06 17.07 -10.50
C GLN A 100 12.59 15.83 -9.77
N TYR A 101 13.59 15.99 -8.92
CA TYR A 101 14.13 14.92 -8.12
C TYR A 101 13.12 14.39 -7.09
N ILE A 102 12.52 15.29 -6.30
CA ILE A 102 11.54 14.91 -5.28
C ILE A 102 10.31 14.25 -5.93
N LEU A 103 9.73 14.89 -6.94
CA LEU A 103 8.58 14.33 -7.67
C LEU A 103 8.91 12.97 -8.31
N GLY A 104 10.10 12.86 -8.88
CA GLY A 104 10.54 11.59 -9.47
C GLY A 104 10.57 10.45 -8.46
N LYS A 105 11.09 10.70 -7.26
CA LYS A 105 11.10 9.70 -6.17
C LYS A 105 9.73 9.38 -5.63
N LEU A 106 8.90 10.39 -5.38
CA LEU A 106 7.54 10.19 -4.88
C LEU A 106 6.68 9.42 -5.87
N LEU A 107 6.69 9.81 -7.14
CA LEU A 107 5.94 9.13 -8.19
C LEU A 107 6.49 7.73 -8.52
N GLY A 108 7.81 7.56 -8.52
CA GLY A 108 8.43 6.25 -8.69
C GLY A 108 8.08 5.29 -7.56
N GLY A 109 8.09 5.77 -6.31
CA GLY A 109 7.65 5.03 -5.14
C GLY A 109 6.16 4.66 -5.20
N PHE A 110 5.32 5.62 -5.62
CA PHE A 110 3.89 5.37 -5.80
C PHE A 110 3.62 4.29 -6.86
N LEU A 111 4.20 4.43 -8.05
CA LEU A 111 4.01 3.44 -9.11
C LEU A 111 4.48 2.05 -8.68
N TYR A 112 5.60 1.96 -7.97
CA TYR A 112 6.10 0.71 -7.43
C TYR A 112 5.10 0.09 -6.44
N THR A 113 4.67 0.83 -5.43
CA THR A 113 3.74 0.34 -4.39
C THR A 113 2.42 -0.09 -5.00
N PHE A 114 1.87 0.73 -5.89
CA PHE A 114 0.63 0.45 -6.58
C PHE A 114 0.73 -0.79 -7.46
N SER A 115 1.82 -0.95 -8.23
CA SER A 115 2.03 -2.13 -9.07
C SER A 115 2.15 -3.41 -8.27
N ILE A 116 2.90 -3.40 -7.16
CA ILE A 116 3.05 -4.59 -6.30
C ILE A 116 1.70 -4.98 -5.70
N LEU A 117 0.91 -4.01 -5.24
CA LEU A 117 -0.41 -4.29 -4.68
C LEU A 117 -1.39 -4.82 -5.74
N CYS A 118 -1.39 -4.25 -6.95
CA CYS A 118 -2.18 -4.75 -8.07
C CYS A 118 -1.80 -6.19 -8.44
N ILE A 119 -0.50 -6.48 -8.53
CA ILE A 119 -0.01 -7.84 -8.81
C ILE A 119 -0.43 -8.80 -7.71
N PHE A 120 -0.34 -8.38 -6.44
CA PHE A 120 -0.73 -9.19 -5.29
C PHE A 120 -2.22 -9.55 -5.33
N LEU A 121 -3.09 -8.56 -5.55
CA LEU A 121 -4.53 -8.78 -5.63
C LEU A 121 -4.89 -9.64 -6.85
N ALA A 122 -4.34 -9.32 -8.01
CA ALA A 122 -4.61 -10.08 -9.23
C ALA A 122 -4.13 -11.52 -9.13
N PHE A 123 -2.93 -11.76 -8.61
CA PHE A 123 -2.40 -13.10 -8.42
C PHE A 123 -3.26 -13.94 -7.48
N ASN A 124 -3.56 -13.42 -6.28
CA ASN A 124 -4.37 -14.16 -5.30
C ASN A 124 -5.80 -14.41 -5.79
N THR A 125 -6.42 -13.44 -6.49
CA THR A 125 -7.75 -13.62 -7.10
C THR A 125 -7.73 -14.65 -8.23
N ALA A 126 -6.67 -14.66 -9.06
CA ALA A 126 -6.53 -15.67 -10.12
C ALA A 126 -6.36 -17.08 -9.52
N VAL A 127 -5.55 -17.22 -8.47
CA VAL A 127 -5.38 -18.49 -7.79
C VAL A 127 -6.69 -18.94 -7.13
N TYR A 128 -7.43 -18.02 -6.49
CA TYR A 128 -8.76 -18.29 -5.94
C TYR A 128 -9.72 -18.81 -7.03
N PHE A 129 -9.78 -18.14 -8.17
CA PHE A 129 -10.63 -18.55 -9.31
C PHE A 129 -10.32 -19.95 -9.82
N VAL A 130 -9.02 -20.33 -9.89
CA VAL A 130 -8.59 -21.63 -10.43
C VAL A 130 -8.81 -22.79 -9.47
N VAL A 131 -8.67 -22.55 -8.16
CA VAL A 131 -8.61 -23.64 -7.15
C VAL A 131 -9.87 -23.72 -6.29
N ALA A 132 -10.79 -22.76 -6.40
CA ALA A 132 -12.07 -22.85 -5.68
C ALA A 132 -12.81 -24.15 -6.05
N PRO A 133 -13.33 -24.90 -5.04
CA PRO A 133 -14.01 -26.17 -5.29
C PRO A 133 -15.44 -26.02 -5.84
N PHE A 134 -15.84 -24.81 -6.20
CA PHE A 134 -17.16 -24.45 -6.71
C PHE A 134 -17.02 -23.59 -7.98
N PRO A 135 -18.00 -23.65 -8.89
CA PRO A 135 -17.94 -22.85 -10.11
C PRO A 135 -18.14 -21.37 -9.78
N ILE A 136 -17.24 -20.54 -10.29
CA ILE A 136 -17.29 -19.08 -10.10
C ILE A 136 -17.34 -18.41 -11.47
N PRO A 137 -18.34 -17.55 -11.76
CA PRO A 137 -18.33 -16.74 -12.96
C PRO A 137 -17.14 -15.76 -12.96
N LEU A 138 -16.44 -15.66 -14.09
CA LEU A 138 -15.28 -14.76 -14.20
C LEU A 138 -15.61 -13.30 -13.83
N LEU A 139 -16.80 -12.86 -14.15
CA LEU A 139 -17.26 -11.49 -13.86
C LEU A 139 -17.36 -11.23 -12.35
N GLU A 140 -17.77 -12.23 -11.57
CA GLU A 140 -17.89 -12.13 -10.11
C GLU A 140 -16.52 -12.03 -9.41
N CYS A 141 -15.44 -12.46 -10.06
CA CYS A 141 -14.07 -12.24 -9.59
C CYS A 141 -13.50 -10.91 -10.07
N THR A 142 -13.73 -10.54 -11.33
CA THR A 142 -13.07 -9.39 -11.94
C THR A 142 -13.67 -8.06 -11.47
N VAL A 143 -14.98 -7.97 -11.26
CA VAL A 143 -15.62 -6.73 -10.81
C VAL A 143 -15.14 -6.31 -9.42
N PRO A 144 -15.16 -7.17 -8.38
CA PRO A 144 -14.60 -6.83 -7.08
C PRO A 144 -13.11 -6.48 -7.13
N LEU A 145 -12.32 -7.21 -7.94
CA LEU A 145 -10.90 -6.93 -8.11
C LEU A 145 -10.65 -5.52 -8.65
N VAL A 146 -11.35 -5.12 -9.72
CA VAL A 146 -11.22 -3.79 -10.31
C VAL A 146 -11.66 -2.71 -9.32
N LYS A 147 -12.78 -2.93 -8.61
CA LYS A 147 -13.23 -2.02 -7.56
C LYS A 147 -12.18 -1.87 -6.46
N ALA A 148 -11.59 -2.97 -5.97
CA ALA A 148 -10.53 -2.94 -4.95
C ALA A 148 -9.30 -2.15 -5.42
N ILE A 149 -8.89 -2.33 -6.66
CA ILE A 149 -7.75 -1.60 -7.23
C ILE A 149 -8.01 -0.09 -7.25
N ILE A 150 -9.18 0.33 -7.71
CA ILE A 150 -9.48 1.77 -7.88
C ILE A 150 -9.70 2.44 -6.53
N VAL A 151 -10.54 1.86 -5.67
CA VAL A 151 -11.04 2.56 -4.47
C VAL A 151 -10.17 2.31 -3.25
N SER A 152 -9.49 1.17 -3.17
CA SER A 152 -8.64 0.83 -2.03
C SER A 152 -7.15 0.88 -2.35
N ALA A 153 -6.71 0.13 -3.35
CA ALA A 153 -5.28 0.01 -3.64
C ALA A 153 -4.65 1.36 -4.05
N PHE A 154 -5.36 2.17 -4.81
CA PHE A 154 -4.85 3.47 -5.26
C PHE A 154 -4.62 4.46 -4.10
N PRO A 155 -5.61 4.82 -3.25
CA PRO A 155 -5.40 5.78 -2.15
C PRO A 155 -4.42 5.25 -1.10
N VAL A 156 -4.46 3.96 -0.79
CA VAL A 156 -3.53 3.33 0.16
C VAL A 156 -2.10 3.38 -0.37
N SER A 157 -1.88 3.04 -1.65
CA SER A 157 -0.54 3.10 -2.26
C SER A 157 0.00 4.53 -2.31
N LEU A 158 -0.86 5.51 -2.55
CA LEU A 158 -0.49 6.91 -2.53
C LEU A 158 -0.01 7.33 -1.12
N PHE A 159 -0.81 7.03 -0.09
CA PHE A 159 -0.44 7.32 1.30
C PHE A 159 0.88 6.65 1.69
N VAL A 160 0.97 5.33 1.52
CA VAL A 160 2.14 4.54 1.90
C VAL A 160 3.40 5.06 1.21
N SER A 161 3.35 5.30 -0.09
CA SER A 161 4.52 5.77 -0.84
C SER A 161 4.95 7.18 -0.43
N LEU A 162 4.00 8.12 -0.34
CA LEU A 162 4.32 9.50 0.04
C LEU A 162 4.83 9.58 1.48
N CYS A 163 4.18 8.88 2.41
CA CYS A 163 4.59 8.82 3.81
C CYS A 163 6.00 8.21 3.94
N SER A 164 6.23 7.03 3.33
CA SER A 164 7.49 6.29 3.48
C SER A 164 8.67 6.92 2.78
N VAL A 165 8.45 7.71 1.75
CA VAL A 165 9.51 8.45 1.06
C VAL A 165 9.73 9.81 1.71
N ALA A 166 8.67 10.54 2.07
CA ALA A 166 8.79 11.92 2.55
C ALA A 166 9.25 12.00 4.01
N LEU A 167 8.66 11.21 4.93
CA LEU A 167 9.00 11.31 6.35
C LEU A 167 10.46 11.01 6.67
N PRO A 168 11.10 9.94 6.15
CA PRO A 168 12.52 9.70 6.40
C PRO A 168 13.44 10.77 5.78
N GLY A 169 12.94 11.53 4.82
CA GLY A 169 13.63 12.74 4.31
C GLY A 169 13.56 13.93 5.28
N MET A 170 12.64 13.92 6.24
CA MET A 170 12.37 15.02 7.16
C MET A 170 12.80 14.73 8.60
N ILE A 171 12.59 13.52 9.07
CA ILE A 171 12.89 13.07 10.44
C ILE A 171 13.96 11.98 10.42
N ASP A 172 14.48 11.61 11.58
CA ASP A 172 15.38 10.47 11.72
C ASP A 172 14.64 9.17 11.34
N ILE A 173 15.34 8.27 10.64
CA ILE A 173 14.77 7.00 10.18
C ILE A 173 14.29 6.11 11.34
N ARG A 174 14.89 6.22 12.52
CA ARG A 174 14.49 5.48 13.73
C ARG A 174 13.13 5.97 14.22
N LEU A 175 12.91 7.28 14.20
CA LEU A 175 11.61 7.88 14.53
C LEU A 175 10.54 7.48 13.51
N PHE A 176 10.90 7.37 12.23
CA PHE A 176 9.99 6.85 11.22
C PHE A 176 9.60 5.39 11.50
N TYR A 177 10.56 4.54 11.87
CA TYR A 177 10.25 3.15 12.21
C TYR A 177 9.34 3.04 13.43
N LEU A 178 9.55 3.86 14.45
CA LEU A 178 8.67 3.94 15.61
C LEU A 178 7.25 4.38 15.19
N PHE A 179 7.14 5.42 14.38
CA PHE A 179 5.86 5.88 13.83
C PHE A 179 5.15 4.76 13.03
N ALA A 180 5.87 4.07 12.15
CA ALA A 180 5.33 2.98 11.36
C ALA A 180 4.87 1.81 12.25
N ALA A 181 5.62 1.48 13.31
CA ALA A 181 5.24 0.43 14.26
C ALA A 181 3.98 0.79 15.05
N ILE A 182 3.85 2.03 15.52
CA ILE A 182 2.65 2.53 16.18
C ILE A 182 1.45 2.49 15.23
N LEU A 183 1.65 2.96 14.00
CA LEU A 183 0.60 2.94 12.97
C LEU A 183 0.16 1.51 12.65
N PHE A 184 1.10 0.57 12.57
CA PHE A 184 0.82 -0.86 12.43
C PHE A 184 -0.02 -1.38 13.61
N GLY A 185 0.40 -1.11 14.83
CA GLY A 185 -0.30 -1.57 16.04
C GLY A 185 -1.73 -1.06 16.12
N ILE A 186 -1.95 0.24 15.83
CA ILE A 186 -3.29 0.84 15.79
C ILE A 186 -4.15 0.15 14.73
N ASN A 187 -3.63 0.00 13.50
CA ASN A 187 -4.40 -0.64 12.44
C ASN A 187 -4.68 -2.12 12.74
N ALA A 188 -3.71 -2.87 13.28
CA ALA A 188 -3.90 -4.26 13.65
C ALA A 188 -4.96 -4.45 14.74
N ALA A 189 -5.03 -3.54 15.71
CA ALA A 189 -6.04 -3.57 16.77
C ALA A 189 -7.47 -3.40 16.23
N TYR A 190 -7.65 -2.66 15.12
CA TYR A 190 -8.95 -2.40 14.53
C TYR A 190 -9.38 -3.40 13.44
N VAL A 191 -8.45 -4.18 12.88
CA VAL A 191 -8.75 -5.15 11.80
C VAL A 191 -9.84 -6.17 12.17
N GLY A 192 -10.03 -6.47 13.43
CA GLY A 192 -11.04 -7.42 13.90
C GLY A 192 -12.18 -6.81 14.70
N SER A 193 -12.20 -5.49 14.89
CA SER A 193 -13.23 -4.85 15.72
C SER A 193 -14.50 -4.57 14.91
N ALA A 194 -15.65 -4.84 15.52
CA ALA A 194 -16.96 -4.45 14.95
C ALA A 194 -17.13 -2.92 14.89
N ASN A 195 -16.39 -2.18 15.71
CA ASN A 195 -16.36 -0.72 15.76
C ASN A 195 -15.11 -0.22 15.05
N ALA A 196 -15.16 -0.08 13.74
CA ALA A 196 -14.08 0.53 12.99
C ALA A 196 -13.86 1.97 13.47
N ALA A 197 -12.63 2.32 13.85
CA ALA A 197 -12.32 3.69 14.17
C ALA A 197 -12.48 4.57 12.91
N PRO A 198 -13.01 5.79 13.03
CA PRO A 198 -13.20 6.69 11.90
C PRO A 198 -11.90 7.03 11.15
N PHE A 199 -10.74 6.76 11.74
CA PHE A 199 -9.41 7.00 11.16
C PHE A 199 -8.63 5.70 10.94
N TYR A 200 -9.19 4.79 10.21
CA TYR A 200 -8.56 3.53 9.85
C TYR A 200 -7.58 3.75 8.69
N MET A 201 -6.29 3.91 9.03
CA MET A 201 -5.37 4.66 8.19
C MET A 201 -4.80 3.93 6.99
N ILE A 202 -4.69 2.63 6.93
CA ILE A 202 -3.92 2.02 5.83
C ILE A 202 -4.72 1.09 4.97
N THR A 203 -5.41 0.18 5.52
CA THR A 203 -6.20 -0.73 4.71
C THR A 203 -7.64 -0.47 4.80
N SER A 204 -8.04 0.63 5.21
CA SER A 204 -9.41 0.94 5.24
C SER A 204 -10.31 -0.27 5.01
N GLY A 205 -10.46 -1.09 6.02
CA GLY A 205 -11.58 -1.99 6.07
C GLY A 205 -12.84 -1.26 5.60
N ASP A 206 -12.94 0.00 5.92
CA ASP A 206 -14.04 0.87 5.55
C ASP A 206 -14.08 1.24 4.06
N LEU A 207 -12.98 1.60 3.41
CA LEU A 207 -12.98 1.83 1.95
C LEU A 207 -13.36 0.56 1.17
N THR A 208 -12.85 -0.58 1.61
CA THR A 208 -13.23 -1.84 0.98
C THR A 208 -14.67 -2.24 1.29
N ARG A 209 -15.15 -1.99 2.48
CA ARG A 209 -16.56 -2.23 2.86
C ARG A 209 -17.54 -1.40 2.04
N PHE A 210 -17.23 -0.15 1.76
CA PHE A 210 -18.10 0.71 0.95
C PHE A 210 -18.35 0.17 -0.45
N ILE A 211 -17.37 -0.48 -1.03
CA ILE A 211 -17.49 -1.06 -2.37
C ILE A 211 -18.29 -2.35 -2.34
N TRP A 212 -18.17 -3.09 -1.24
CA TRP A 212 -18.80 -4.39 -1.05
C TRP A 212 -19.83 -4.37 0.07
N VAL A 213 -20.64 -3.31 0.20
CA VAL A 213 -21.74 -3.31 1.14
C VAL A 213 -22.63 -4.49 0.87
N ASN A 214 -22.45 -5.54 1.67
CA ASN A 214 -23.35 -6.68 1.71
C ASN A 214 -24.02 -6.67 3.09
N PRO A 215 -25.35 -6.54 3.18
CA PRO A 215 -26.06 -6.49 4.46
C PRO A 215 -25.93 -7.78 5.28
N LYS A 216 -25.46 -8.87 4.66
CA LYS A 216 -25.16 -10.12 5.35
C LYS A 216 -23.82 -10.10 6.10
N TRP A 217 -22.91 -9.21 5.73
CA TRP A 217 -21.64 -9.07 6.42
C TRP A 217 -21.87 -8.22 7.67
N SER A 218 -21.35 -8.65 8.81
CA SER A 218 -21.58 -8.03 10.13
C SER A 218 -20.90 -6.67 10.32
N PHE A 219 -20.66 -5.91 9.28
CA PHE A 219 -19.93 -4.65 9.31
C PHE A 219 -20.88 -3.50 9.00
N ASN A 220 -21.21 -2.69 9.99
CA ASN A 220 -22.32 -1.72 9.93
C ASN A 220 -21.92 -0.27 9.68
N ASP A 221 -20.65 0.09 9.45
CA ASP A 221 -20.26 1.48 9.43
C ASP A 221 -19.83 1.97 8.04
N THR A 222 -20.75 2.70 7.40
CA THR A 222 -20.54 3.30 6.07
C THR A 222 -20.12 4.78 6.14
N GLU A 223 -20.24 5.45 7.28
CA GLU A 223 -20.07 6.90 7.39
C GLU A 223 -18.61 7.37 7.36
N SER A 224 -17.67 6.53 7.76
CA SER A 224 -16.25 6.92 7.87
C SER A 224 -15.43 6.76 6.58
N ILE A 225 -15.97 6.19 5.55
CA ILE A 225 -15.26 5.72 4.35
C ILE A 225 -14.67 6.84 3.52
N LEU A 226 -15.51 7.83 3.20
CA LEU A 226 -15.07 9.01 2.46
C LEU A 226 -14.10 9.83 3.29
N ALA A 227 -14.34 9.92 4.60
CA ALA A 227 -13.45 10.61 5.53
C ALA A 227 -12.08 9.93 5.60
N ASN A 228 -12.03 8.59 5.65
CA ASN A 228 -10.79 7.83 5.67
C ASN A 228 -10.01 7.95 4.34
N GLY A 229 -10.69 7.85 3.21
CA GLY A 229 -10.08 8.06 1.89
C GLY A 229 -9.51 9.47 1.72
N ALA A 230 -10.26 10.49 2.13
CA ALA A 230 -9.80 11.88 2.13
C ALA A 230 -8.61 12.08 3.08
N PHE A 231 -8.64 11.44 4.26
CA PHE A 231 -7.52 11.48 5.23
C PHE A 231 -6.25 10.82 4.65
N LEU A 232 -6.36 9.64 4.05
CA LEU A 232 -5.23 8.95 3.44
C LEU A 232 -4.60 9.76 2.30
N MET A 233 -5.40 10.24 1.37
CA MET A 233 -4.91 11.06 0.26
C MET A 233 -4.40 12.40 0.73
N GLY A 234 -5.12 13.09 1.60
CA GLY A 234 -4.77 14.40 2.12
C GLY A 234 -3.49 14.37 2.96
N SER A 235 -3.37 13.43 3.89
CA SER A 235 -2.15 13.29 4.72
C SER A 235 -0.94 12.91 3.87
N GLY A 236 -1.08 12.00 2.90
CA GLY A 236 -0.02 11.68 1.96
C GLY A 236 0.45 12.90 1.17
N LEU A 237 -0.47 13.68 0.62
CA LEU A 237 -0.14 14.92 -0.09
C LEU A 237 0.51 15.97 0.82
N VAL A 238 0.07 16.08 2.08
CA VAL A 238 0.70 16.97 3.07
C VAL A 238 2.14 16.54 3.33
N PHE A 239 2.43 15.25 3.56
CA PHE A 239 3.80 14.77 3.76
C PHE A 239 4.67 15.05 2.52
N GLY A 240 4.16 14.75 1.33
CA GLY A 240 4.84 15.07 0.08
C GLY A 240 5.11 16.57 -0.08
N GLY A 241 4.12 17.41 0.24
CA GLY A 241 4.22 18.88 0.19
C GLY A 241 5.25 19.44 1.18
N LEU A 242 5.24 18.97 2.42
CA LEU A 242 6.19 19.38 3.45
C LEU A 242 7.65 19.10 3.06
N LEU A 243 7.89 18.02 2.33
CA LEU A 243 9.22 17.69 1.83
C LEU A 243 9.76 18.77 0.86
N PHE A 244 8.87 19.41 0.06
CA PHE A 244 9.27 20.53 -0.81
C PHE A 244 9.68 21.78 -0.04
N LEU A 245 9.04 22.02 1.11
CA LEU A 245 9.30 23.21 1.94
C LEU A 245 10.60 23.09 2.74
N ARG A 246 11.09 21.86 2.96
CA ARG A 246 12.28 21.66 3.78
C ARG A 246 13.57 22.05 3.04
N HIS A 247 14.12 23.22 3.40
CA HIS A 247 15.38 23.75 2.86
C HIS A 247 16.62 22.96 3.26
N ARG A 248 16.62 22.33 4.43
CA ARG A 248 17.78 21.66 5.04
C ARG A 248 18.36 20.51 4.21
N PHE A 249 17.53 19.83 3.42
CA PHE A 249 17.97 18.73 2.56
C PHE A 249 18.92 19.17 1.42
N TRP A 250 18.87 20.47 1.03
CA TRP A 250 19.58 21.01 -0.14
C TRP A 250 20.73 21.92 0.23
N ARG A 251 20.97 22.21 1.50
CA ARG A 251 22.20 22.88 1.94
C ARG A 251 23.31 21.83 1.95
N SER A 252 24.35 22.08 1.14
CA SER A 252 25.66 21.46 1.35
C SER A 252 26.17 21.92 2.74
N GLU A 253 26.37 21.01 3.64
CA GLU A 253 27.22 21.27 4.80
C GLU A 253 28.64 21.45 4.33
#